data_9580b8a924ca67c42ffb08734c4f280b
#
_entry.id   9580b8a924ca67c42ffb08734c4f280b
#
_cell.length_a   1.000
_cell.length_b   1.000
_cell.length_c   1.000
_cell.angle_alpha   90.00
_cell.angle_beta   90.00
_cell.angle_gamma   90.00
#
_symmetry.space_group_name_H-M   'P 1'
#
loop_
_entity.id
_entity.type
_entity.pdbx_description
1 polymer ?
#
loop_
_entity_poly.entity_id
_entity_poly.type
_entity_poly.pdbx_seq_one_letter_code
_entity_poly.pdbx_strand_id
1 'polypeptide(L)'
;MSAPANAPGEAEVAGEAGGTASAVVTGIGTMVGDGTGIEEHWKGVLEGRSWIRPIQRYDASRYSARLAGQIVGFDVAEHLPSRLIPQTDRVTQLALVASDRALADAAFTGRGYDDFEMGVVTSNASAGWEFTHHEFKKLWTEGPEKVSVYESFAWFYAANTGQISIRNGLRAASGVLVADQAGGLDAIGQARRNLRRGAKLMVTGGMDSAFDPWGWLSHISGGEVSIAEDAAHAYLPFDADAHGYIPGEGGAMLVVERGDAVAPSAKRYGRVAGYASTFDPPPGSGRPSNLGRALRLALADAGVEPGRVDVVFADGAGVPDRDRSEARAITEVFGPRGVPVTVPKAGVGRLLAGGGPLDVVTALLSIRDGVIPPTPHTRAVPHGYGLDVVAAPREAEVEVAVVLARGRGGFNSAVVITA
;
A
#
# COMPACT_ATOMS: atom_id res chain seq x y z
N MET A 1 11.78 8.41 60.68
CA MET A 1 11.55 9.65 59.93
C MET A 1 12.15 9.44 58.55
N SER A 2 11.35 9.02 57.60
CA SER A 2 11.76 8.79 56.21
C SER A 2 11.00 9.77 55.32
N ALA A 3 11.74 10.56 54.58
CA ALA A 3 11.17 11.52 53.63
C ALA A 3 10.55 10.80 52.39
N PRO A 4 9.48 11.31 51.77
CA PRO A 4 8.91 10.70 50.59
C PRO A 4 9.73 11.04 49.35
N ALA A 5 9.89 10.03 48.47
CA ALA A 5 10.54 10.15 47.17
C ALA A 5 9.70 11.02 46.24
N ASN A 6 10.31 11.99 45.58
CA ASN A 6 9.74 12.79 44.52
C ASN A 6 9.40 11.93 43.30
N ALA A 7 8.17 12.02 42.84
CA ALA A 7 7.75 11.55 41.52
C ALA A 7 8.43 12.40 40.40
N PRO A 8 8.82 11.80 39.25
CA PRO A 8 9.34 12.59 38.14
C PRO A 8 8.23 13.45 37.53
N GLY A 9 8.52 14.73 37.41
CA GLY A 9 7.60 15.73 36.82
C GLY A 9 7.17 15.38 35.41
N GLU A 10 5.89 15.58 35.17
CA GLU A 10 5.32 15.63 33.81
C GLU A 10 6.07 16.69 33.02
N ALA A 11 6.78 16.26 31.99
CA ALA A 11 7.33 17.17 31.01
C ALA A 11 6.17 17.79 30.24
N GLU A 12 5.91 19.07 30.51
CA GLU A 12 5.06 19.93 29.71
C GLU A 12 5.54 19.88 28.27
N VAL A 13 4.77 19.20 27.39
CA VAL A 13 4.97 19.28 25.96
C VAL A 13 4.50 20.68 25.54
N ALA A 14 5.47 21.60 25.47
CA ALA A 14 5.25 22.93 24.94
C ALA A 14 4.64 22.77 23.52
N GLY A 15 3.42 23.22 23.36
CA GLY A 15 2.74 23.36 22.08
C GLY A 15 3.42 24.43 21.26
N GLU A 16 4.40 24.07 20.44
CA GLU A 16 4.82 24.92 19.34
C GLU A 16 3.73 24.90 18.24
N ALA A 17 2.99 25.98 18.17
CA ALA A 17 2.23 26.36 16.99
C ALA A 17 3.20 26.82 15.89
N GLY A 18 4.13 25.93 15.47
CA GLY A 18 4.89 26.01 14.26
C GLY A 18 4.11 25.33 13.15
N GLY A 19 3.89 25.98 12.02
CA GLY A 19 3.18 25.44 10.88
C GLY A 19 3.69 24.04 10.57
N THR A 20 2.83 23.04 10.74
CA THR A 20 3.18 21.62 10.57
C THR A 20 3.71 21.44 9.17
N ALA A 21 4.99 21.07 9.03
CA ALA A 21 5.62 20.86 7.73
C ALA A 21 4.75 19.89 6.91
N SER A 22 4.12 20.41 5.83
CA SER A 22 3.23 19.63 4.98
C SER A 22 4.05 18.58 4.23
N ALA A 23 3.49 17.38 4.06
CA ALA A 23 4.08 16.30 3.30
C ALA A 23 3.46 16.29 1.90
N VAL A 24 4.17 16.81 0.92
CA VAL A 24 3.69 16.99 -0.46
C VAL A 24 4.19 15.83 -1.32
N VAL A 25 3.29 15.19 -2.06
CA VAL A 25 3.66 14.14 -3.03
C VAL A 25 4.06 14.82 -4.33
N THR A 26 5.31 14.64 -4.72
CA THR A 26 5.91 15.28 -5.92
C THR A 26 6.21 14.26 -7.02
N GLY A 27 6.25 12.96 -6.69
CA GLY A 27 6.47 11.92 -7.68
C GLY A 27 5.78 10.62 -7.29
N ILE A 28 5.31 9.90 -8.30
CA ILE A 28 4.65 8.61 -8.16
C ILE A 28 5.17 7.59 -9.18
N GLY A 29 5.30 6.34 -8.75
CA GLY A 29 5.73 5.24 -9.60
C GLY A 29 5.00 3.96 -9.22
N THR A 30 4.40 3.30 -10.21
CA THR A 30 3.64 2.07 -10.02
C THR A 30 4.28 0.89 -10.73
N MET A 31 4.10 -0.29 -10.15
CA MET A 31 4.37 -1.58 -10.78
C MET A 31 3.20 -2.51 -10.49
N VAL A 32 2.24 -2.56 -11.40
CA VAL A 32 1.01 -3.39 -11.30
C VAL A 32 0.50 -3.75 -12.71
N GLY A 33 -0.37 -4.73 -12.79
CA GLY A 33 -1.08 -5.08 -14.02
C GLY A 33 -0.14 -5.50 -15.15
N ASP A 34 -0.04 -4.71 -16.21
CA ASP A 34 0.85 -4.98 -17.33
C ASP A 34 2.24 -4.33 -17.18
N GLY A 35 2.56 -3.81 -15.99
CA GLY A 35 3.84 -3.13 -15.71
C GLY A 35 4.03 -1.79 -16.42
N THR A 36 2.97 -1.26 -17.02
CA THR A 36 2.96 0.01 -17.73
C THR A 36 3.08 1.22 -16.80
N GLY A 37 3.23 2.40 -17.40
CA GLY A 37 3.31 3.64 -16.63
C GLY A 37 1.98 4.05 -15.99
N ILE A 38 2.04 5.10 -15.18
CA ILE A 38 0.92 5.56 -14.35
C ILE A 38 -0.32 5.96 -15.16
N GLU A 39 -0.14 6.65 -16.28
CA GLU A 39 -1.27 7.15 -17.09
C GLU A 39 -2.03 6.00 -17.75
N GLU A 40 -1.33 4.98 -18.27
CA GLU A 40 -1.97 3.80 -18.84
C GLU A 40 -2.67 2.95 -17.78
N HIS A 41 -2.07 2.82 -16.59
CA HIS A 41 -2.72 2.20 -15.45
C HIS A 41 -4.00 2.96 -15.07
N TRP A 42 -3.91 4.28 -14.93
CA TRP A 42 -5.06 5.12 -14.57
C TRP A 42 -6.21 5.02 -15.57
N LYS A 43 -5.89 5.06 -16.86
CA LYS A 43 -6.89 4.84 -17.92
C LYS A 43 -7.59 3.49 -17.76
N GLY A 44 -6.84 2.41 -17.53
CA GLY A 44 -7.41 1.09 -17.27
C GLY A 44 -8.29 1.04 -16.02
N VAL A 45 -7.90 1.74 -14.95
CA VAL A 45 -8.69 1.86 -13.73
C VAL A 45 -10.02 2.55 -14.01
N LEU A 46 -10.05 3.65 -14.76
CA LEU A 46 -11.27 4.35 -15.16
C LEU A 46 -12.17 3.49 -16.05
N GLU A 47 -11.59 2.66 -16.93
CA GLU A 47 -12.32 1.69 -17.75
C GLU A 47 -12.87 0.51 -16.94
N GLY A 48 -12.55 0.39 -15.65
CA GLY A 48 -12.89 -0.78 -14.82
C GLY A 48 -12.18 -2.06 -15.27
N ARG A 49 -11.00 -1.92 -15.89
CA ARG A 49 -10.22 -3.04 -16.42
C ARG A 49 -9.80 -3.98 -15.30
N SER A 50 -9.89 -5.29 -15.57
CA SER A 50 -9.32 -6.32 -14.72
C SER A 50 -8.04 -6.90 -15.33
N TRP A 51 -7.01 -7.00 -14.51
CA TRP A 51 -5.75 -7.68 -14.82
C TRP A 51 -5.65 -9.06 -14.16
N ILE A 52 -6.74 -9.52 -13.53
CA ILE A 52 -6.84 -10.86 -12.96
C ILE A 52 -6.92 -11.87 -14.09
N ARG A 53 -6.04 -12.86 -14.04
CA ARG A 53 -5.91 -13.90 -15.08
C ARG A 53 -5.36 -15.21 -14.48
N PRO A 54 -5.44 -16.34 -15.19
CA PRO A 54 -4.78 -17.58 -14.77
C PRO A 54 -3.28 -17.37 -14.55
N ILE A 55 -2.75 -18.03 -13.52
CA ILE A 55 -1.30 -17.97 -13.19
C ILE A 55 -0.50 -18.48 -14.39
N GLN A 56 0.51 -17.70 -14.82
CA GLN A 56 1.35 -18.01 -15.98
C GLN A 56 2.80 -18.35 -15.61
N ARG A 57 3.22 -18.09 -14.37
CA ARG A 57 4.62 -18.23 -13.94
C ARG A 57 5.02 -19.67 -13.66
N TYR A 58 4.05 -20.55 -13.40
CA TYR A 58 4.22 -21.99 -13.18
C TYR A 58 2.91 -22.72 -13.43
N ASP A 59 2.96 -24.05 -13.50
CA ASP A 59 1.75 -24.88 -13.62
C ASP A 59 0.94 -24.84 -12.31
N ALA A 60 -0.17 -24.10 -12.34
CA ALA A 60 -1.09 -23.97 -11.21
C ALA A 60 -2.24 -24.98 -11.22
N SER A 61 -2.27 -25.95 -12.14
CA SER A 61 -3.39 -26.92 -12.32
C SER A 61 -3.71 -27.74 -11.07
N ARG A 62 -2.72 -27.95 -10.20
CA ARG A 62 -2.84 -28.74 -8.96
C ARG A 62 -3.29 -27.93 -7.74
N TYR A 63 -3.41 -26.59 -7.84
CA TYR A 63 -3.84 -25.74 -6.75
C TYR A 63 -5.33 -25.47 -6.84
N SER A 64 -5.98 -25.26 -5.69
CA SER A 64 -7.41 -24.93 -5.62
C SER A 64 -7.71 -23.52 -6.17
N ALA A 65 -6.82 -22.56 -5.97
CA ALA A 65 -6.89 -21.21 -6.53
C ALA A 65 -5.89 -21.09 -7.70
N ARG A 66 -6.33 -20.53 -8.83
CA ARG A 66 -5.56 -20.50 -10.08
C ARG A 66 -5.51 -19.14 -10.74
N LEU A 67 -6.25 -18.16 -10.20
CA LEU A 67 -6.30 -16.78 -10.69
C LEU A 67 -5.42 -15.87 -9.86
N ALA A 68 -4.76 -14.92 -10.50
CA ALA A 68 -3.88 -13.96 -9.85
C ALA A 68 -3.83 -12.62 -10.60
N GLY A 69 -3.58 -11.54 -9.88
CA GLY A 69 -3.21 -10.24 -10.44
C GLY A 69 -1.70 -10.16 -10.66
N GLN A 70 -1.20 -10.82 -11.71
CA GLN A 70 0.23 -10.88 -12.01
C GLN A 70 0.68 -9.73 -12.92
N ILE A 71 1.92 -9.27 -12.72
CA ILE A 71 2.61 -8.39 -13.66
C ILE A 71 3.18 -9.25 -14.78
N VAL A 72 2.63 -9.09 -15.98
CA VAL A 72 3.03 -9.85 -17.18
C VAL A 72 3.88 -8.97 -18.07
N GLY A 73 4.89 -9.59 -18.72
CA GLY A 73 5.79 -8.89 -19.65
C GLY A 73 6.89 -8.05 -18.99
N PHE A 74 7.07 -8.16 -17.68
CA PHE A 74 8.17 -7.48 -16.98
C PHE A 74 9.48 -8.27 -17.15
N ASP A 75 10.39 -7.71 -17.93
CA ASP A 75 11.79 -8.15 -17.99
C ASP A 75 12.67 -7.23 -17.17
N VAL A 76 13.19 -7.73 -16.06
CA VAL A 76 14.05 -6.98 -15.15
C VAL A 76 15.33 -6.47 -15.81
N ALA A 77 15.84 -7.17 -16.82
CA ALA A 77 17.07 -6.81 -17.51
C ALA A 77 16.94 -5.51 -18.33
N GLU A 78 15.72 -5.13 -18.72
CA GLU A 78 15.44 -3.85 -19.39
C GLU A 78 15.46 -2.65 -18.43
N HIS A 79 15.36 -2.90 -17.11
CA HIS A 79 15.15 -1.84 -16.13
C HIS A 79 16.31 -1.71 -15.12
N LEU A 80 16.97 -2.82 -14.77
CA LEU A 80 17.98 -2.83 -13.73
C LEU A 80 19.36 -3.30 -14.26
N PRO A 81 20.45 -2.76 -13.71
CA PRO A 81 21.79 -3.24 -14.01
C PRO A 81 21.92 -4.73 -13.71
N SER A 82 22.57 -5.48 -14.61
CA SER A 82 22.74 -6.94 -14.52
C SER A 82 23.33 -7.42 -13.20
N ARG A 83 24.18 -6.61 -12.56
CA ARG A 83 24.76 -6.91 -11.24
C ARG A 83 23.74 -7.00 -10.10
N LEU A 84 22.57 -6.32 -10.21
CA LEU A 84 21.53 -6.32 -9.17
C LEU A 84 20.61 -7.54 -9.27
N ILE A 85 20.43 -8.09 -10.47
CA ILE A 85 19.49 -9.18 -10.73
C ILE A 85 19.78 -10.41 -9.86
N PRO A 86 21.00 -10.95 -9.80
CA PRO A 86 21.29 -12.18 -9.03
C PRO A 86 21.29 -11.98 -7.51
N GLN A 87 21.20 -10.76 -7.02
CA GLN A 87 21.27 -10.44 -5.59
C GLN A 87 19.96 -9.85 -5.04
N THR A 88 18.90 -9.84 -5.83
CA THR A 88 17.61 -9.26 -5.42
C THR A 88 16.47 -10.22 -5.75
N ASP A 89 15.51 -10.30 -4.83
CA ASP A 89 14.23 -10.95 -5.07
C ASP A 89 13.37 -10.11 -6.03
N ARG A 90 12.37 -10.74 -6.65
CA ARG A 90 11.42 -10.06 -7.53
C ARG A 90 10.74 -8.87 -6.84
N VAL A 91 10.34 -8.99 -5.58
CA VAL A 91 9.74 -7.87 -4.83
C VAL A 91 10.67 -6.66 -4.77
N THR A 92 11.97 -6.89 -4.56
CA THR A 92 13.00 -5.83 -4.54
C THR A 92 13.19 -5.24 -5.93
N GLN A 93 13.18 -6.06 -6.99
CA GLN A 93 13.29 -5.60 -8.37
C GLN A 93 12.12 -4.68 -8.76
N LEU A 94 10.89 -5.09 -8.43
CA LEU A 94 9.70 -4.27 -8.65
C LEU A 94 9.75 -2.95 -7.86
N ALA A 95 10.18 -3.00 -6.59
CA ALA A 95 10.31 -1.82 -5.74
C ALA A 95 11.37 -0.83 -6.26
N LEU A 96 12.49 -1.33 -6.77
CA LEU A 96 13.53 -0.50 -7.40
C LEU A 96 12.99 0.21 -8.64
N VAL A 97 12.33 -0.50 -9.54
CA VAL A 97 11.76 0.10 -10.76
C VAL A 97 10.67 1.12 -10.43
N ALA A 98 9.78 0.80 -9.48
CA ALA A 98 8.77 1.78 -9.04
C ALA A 98 9.41 3.02 -8.40
N SER A 99 10.48 2.85 -7.63
CA SER A 99 11.20 3.97 -7.03
C SER A 99 11.92 4.83 -8.07
N ASP A 100 12.57 4.20 -9.06
CA ASP A 100 13.20 4.92 -10.16
C ASP A 100 12.16 5.73 -10.96
N ARG A 101 10.96 5.17 -11.20
CA ARG A 101 9.84 5.87 -11.84
C ARG A 101 9.35 7.04 -11.00
N ALA A 102 9.17 6.86 -9.68
CA ALA A 102 8.73 7.92 -8.78
C ALA A 102 9.74 9.08 -8.72
N LEU A 103 11.03 8.77 -8.64
CA LEU A 103 12.10 9.78 -8.65
C LEU A 103 12.17 10.51 -9.99
N ALA A 104 12.02 9.78 -11.10
CA ALA A 104 11.97 10.40 -12.44
C ALA A 104 10.74 11.31 -12.59
N ASP A 105 9.58 10.89 -12.12
CA ASP A 105 8.34 11.68 -12.14
C ASP A 105 8.46 12.96 -11.28
N ALA A 106 9.17 12.88 -10.14
CA ALA A 106 9.51 14.04 -9.31
C ALA A 106 10.60 14.95 -9.94
N ALA A 107 11.12 14.60 -11.12
CA ALA A 107 12.30 15.24 -11.73
C ALA A 107 13.51 15.33 -10.77
N PHE A 108 13.67 14.31 -9.93
CA PHE A 108 14.72 14.24 -8.94
C PHE A 108 16.10 14.08 -9.62
N THR A 109 17.01 15.02 -9.38
CA THR A 109 18.35 15.04 -9.96
C THR A 109 19.46 14.76 -8.95
N GLY A 110 19.11 14.49 -7.68
CA GLY A 110 20.07 14.40 -6.57
C GLY A 110 20.67 15.76 -6.15
N ARG A 111 20.23 16.86 -6.75
CA ARG A 111 20.72 18.21 -6.44
C ARG A 111 19.71 18.97 -5.59
N GLY A 112 20.20 19.76 -4.65
CA GLY A 112 19.36 20.65 -3.82
C GLY A 112 19.10 20.12 -2.41
N TYR A 113 19.45 18.86 -2.11
CA TYR A 113 19.37 18.26 -0.78
C TYR A 113 20.70 17.62 -0.39
N ASP A 114 21.03 17.65 0.91
CA ASP A 114 22.09 16.82 1.47
C ASP A 114 21.63 15.36 1.52
N ASP A 115 22.55 14.41 1.32
CA ASP A 115 22.25 12.97 1.38
C ASP A 115 21.56 12.58 2.70
N PHE A 116 21.90 13.24 3.80
CA PHE A 116 21.32 13.01 5.14
C PHE A 116 20.00 13.73 5.39
N GLU A 117 19.48 14.46 4.41
CA GLU A 117 18.15 15.06 4.41
C GLU A 117 17.13 14.21 3.63
N MET A 118 17.59 13.14 2.96
CA MET A 118 16.80 12.27 2.11
C MET A 118 16.79 10.84 2.65
N GLY A 119 15.61 10.24 2.81
CA GLY A 119 15.47 8.91 3.40
C GLY A 119 14.49 7.99 2.67
N VAL A 120 14.39 6.76 3.16
CA VAL A 120 13.54 5.72 2.57
C VAL A 120 12.75 5.00 3.66
N VAL A 121 11.44 4.93 3.52
CA VAL A 121 10.60 4.05 4.36
C VAL A 121 9.69 3.24 3.47
N THR A 122 9.85 1.93 3.48
CA THR A 122 9.04 1.04 2.66
C THR A 122 8.31 -0.01 3.49
N SER A 123 7.38 -0.71 2.84
CA SER A 123 6.72 -1.88 3.38
C SER A 123 6.72 -3.02 2.38
N ASN A 124 6.84 -4.22 2.88
CA ASN A 124 6.49 -5.46 2.20
C ASN A 124 6.05 -6.49 3.25
N ALA A 125 5.25 -7.46 2.86
CA ALA A 125 4.74 -8.50 3.74
C ALA A 125 5.34 -9.88 3.44
N SER A 126 5.83 -10.09 2.21
CA SER A 126 6.35 -11.38 1.76
C SER A 126 7.89 -11.46 1.72
N ALA A 127 8.60 -10.35 1.93
CA ALA A 127 10.07 -10.32 1.82
C ALA A 127 10.58 -10.99 0.53
N GLY A 128 11.73 -11.64 0.55
CA GLY A 128 12.34 -12.34 -0.59
C GLY A 128 11.95 -13.82 -0.70
N TRP A 129 10.67 -14.15 -0.68
CA TRP A 129 10.17 -15.53 -0.65
C TRP A 129 10.51 -16.33 -1.89
N GLU A 130 10.44 -15.73 -3.08
CA GLU A 130 10.74 -16.41 -4.33
C GLU A 130 12.24 -16.77 -4.41
N PHE A 131 13.09 -15.81 -4.03
CA PHE A 131 14.54 -16.03 -3.97
C PHE A 131 14.87 -17.17 -2.99
N THR A 132 14.36 -17.09 -1.77
CA THR A 132 14.57 -18.08 -0.71
C THR A 132 14.07 -19.48 -1.13
N HIS A 133 12.93 -19.57 -1.79
CA HIS A 133 12.42 -20.85 -2.29
C HIS A 133 13.37 -21.47 -3.31
N HIS A 134 13.91 -20.69 -4.23
CA HIS A 134 14.89 -21.17 -5.19
C HIS A 134 16.18 -21.66 -4.51
N GLU A 135 16.68 -20.92 -3.52
CA GLU A 135 17.88 -21.28 -2.79
C GLU A 135 17.66 -22.52 -1.89
N PHE A 136 16.51 -22.64 -1.25
CA PHE A 136 16.16 -23.85 -0.48
C PHE A 136 16.02 -25.08 -1.37
N LYS A 137 15.50 -24.93 -2.59
CA LYS A 137 15.47 -26.02 -3.55
C LYS A 137 16.89 -26.51 -3.86
N LYS A 138 17.85 -25.61 -4.14
CA LYS A 138 19.26 -25.96 -4.34
C LYS A 138 19.85 -26.65 -3.10
N LEU A 139 19.60 -26.09 -1.91
CA LEU A 139 20.07 -26.67 -0.65
C LEU A 139 19.68 -28.15 -0.52
N TRP A 140 18.44 -28.49 -0.79
CA TRP A 140 17.91 -29.84 -0.60
C TRP A 140 18.19 -30.80 -1.76
N THR A 141 18.40 -30.28 -2.98
CA THR A 141 18.63 -31.14 -4.18
C THR A 141 20.08 -31.20 -4.63
N GLU A 142 20.91 -30.21 -4.33
CA GLU A 142 22.24 -30.05 -4.88
C GLU A 142 23.32 -29.89 -3.78
N GLY A 143 22.95 -29.51 -2.57
CA GLY A 143 23.84 -29.33 -1.43
C GLY A 143 24.08 -27.86 -1.01
N PRO A 144 24.63 -27.66 0.20
CA PRO A 144 24.78 -26.30 0.76
C PRO A 144 25.77 -25.41 0.00
N GLU A 145 26.70 -25.98 -0.72
CA GLU A 145 27.69 -25.25 -1.53
C GLU A 145 27.08 -24.62 -2.80
N LYS A 146 25.85 -24.96 -3.13
CA LYS A 146 25.08 -24.37 -4.25
C LYS A 146 24.21 -23.21 -3.87
N VAL A 147 23.99 -22.98 -2.56
CA VAL A 147 23.22 -21.86 -2.07
C VAL A 147 23.95 -20.55 -2.32
N SER A 148 23.25 -19.58 -2.87
CA SER A 148 23.80 -18.25 -3.16
C SER A 148 24.20 -17.53 -1.86
N VAL A 149 25.35 -16.86 -1.86
CA VAL A 149 25.75 -15.97 -0.77
C VAL A 149 24.77 -14.81 -0.55
N TYR A 150 24.01 -14.48 -1.58
CA TYR A 150 23.00 -13.42 -1.52
C TYR A 150 21.77 -13.82 -0.71
N GLU A 151 21.55 -15.11 -0.39
CA GLU A 151 20.50 -15.54 0.54
C GLU A 151 20.68 -14.88 1.92
N SER A 152 21.88 -14.49 2.28
CA SER A 152 22.16 -13.81 3.55
C SER A 152 21.36 -12.50 3.76
N PHE A 153 20.88 -11.87 2.69
CA PHE A 153 20.11 -10.61 2.77
C PHE A 153 18.93 -10.53 1.80
N ALA A 154 18.88 -11.29 0.70
CA ALA A 154 17.83 -11.17 -0.32
C ALA A 154 16.45 -11.56 0.22
N TRP A 155 16.38 -12.43 1.21
CA TRP A 155 15.15 -12.85 1.90
C TRP A 155 14.61 -11.80 2.87
N PHE A 156 15.43 -10.79 3.24
CA PHE A 156 15.14 -9.91 4.37
C PHE A 156 14.19 -8.77 3.98
N TYR A 157 13.23 -8.46 4.85
CA TYR A 157 12.24 -7.40 4.61
C TYR A 157 12.86 -6.04 4.27
N ALA A 158 14.02 -5.70 4.85
CA ALA A 158 14.68 -4.42 4.63
C ALA A 158 15.47 -4.36 3.32
N ALA A 159 15.53 -5.43 2.51
CA ALA A 159 16.25 -5.42 1.24
C ALA A 159 15.75 -4.31 0.31
N ASN A 160 14.44 -4.12 0.19
CA ASN A 160 13.84 -3.04 -0.61
C ASN A 160 14.34 -1.67 -0.16
N THR A 161 14.21 -1.36 1.13
CA THR A 161 14.66 -0.08 1.72
C THR A 161 16.14 0.14 1.49
N GLY A 162 16.97 -0.88 1.78
CA GLY A 162 18.43 -0.80 1.66
C GLY A 162 18.90 -0.58 0.23
N GLN A 163 18.36 -1.34 -0.72
CA GLN A 163 18.73 -1.21 -2.13
C GLN A 163 18.31 0.13 -2.73
N ILE A 164 17.12 0.64 -2.39
CA ILE A 164 16.66 1.97 -2.82
C ILE A 164 17.57 3.06 -2.24
N SER A 165 17.88 2.98 -0.94
CA SER A 165 18.76 3.92 -0.25
C SER A 165 20.16 3.96 -0.87
N ILE A 166 20.80 2.81 -1.04
CA ILE A 166 22.17 2.69 -1.59
C ILE A 166 22.21 3.21 -3.03
N ARG A 167 21.22 2.84 -3.85
CA ARG A 167 21.17 3.19 -5.27
C ARG A 167 21.05 4.70 -5.49
N ASN A 168 20.31 5.40 -4.61
CA ASN A 168 19.94 6.80 -4.80
C ASN A 168 20.61 7.75 -3.80
N GLY A 169 21.52 7.28 -2.96
CA GLY A 169 22.23 8.12 -1.98
C GLY A 169 21.34 8.69 -0.87
N LEU A 170 20.23 7.99 -0.52
CA LEU A 170 19.25 8.48 0.46
C LEU A 170 19.65 8.03 1.87
N ARG A 171 20.40 8.86 2.61
CA ARG A 171 21.11 8.49 3.85
C ARG A 171 20.46 8.96 5.14
N ALA A 172 19.31 9.66 5.06
CA ALA A 172 18.54 10.05 6.23
C ALA A 172 17.85 8.82 6.88
N ALA A 173 16.97 9.06 7.84
CA ALA A 173 16.22 8.02 8.52
C ALA A 173 15.54 7.07 7.53
N SER A 174 15.91 5.80 7.60
CA SER A 174 15.39 4.73 6.74
C SER A 174 14.84 3.59 7.58
N GLY A 175 13.82 2.90 7.05
CA GLY A 175 13.19 1.80 7.78
C GLY A 175 12.22 0.98 6.94
N VAL A 176 11.90 -0.20 7.44
CA VAL A 176 10.86 -1.06 6.88
C VAL A 176 9.75 -1.27 7.91
N LEU A 177 8.51 -1.26 7.47
CA LEU A 177 7.34 -1.57 8.28
C LEU A 177 6.66 -2.82 7.73
N VAL A 178 6.31 -3.73 8.61
CA VAL A 178 5.67 -5.00 8.25
C VAL A 178 4.34 -5.11 9.01
N ALA A 179 3.24 -4.85 8.33
CA ALA A 179 1.89 -4.89 8.87
C ALA A 179 0.88 -5.41 7.84
N ASP A 180 1.31 -6.40 7.05
CA ASP A 180 0.52 -7.00 5.98
C ASP A 180 -0.04 -5.90 5.04
N GLN A 181 -1.31 -5.92 4.69
CA GLN A 181 -1.95 -4.93 3.82
C GLN A 181 -1.85 -3.48 4.36
N ALA A 182 -1.84 -3.29 5.67
CA ALA A 182 -1.77 -1.96 6.30
C ALA A 182 -0.37 -1.33 6.22
N GLY A 183 0.68 -2.15 6.05
CA GLY A 183 2.06 -1.72 6.17
C GLY A 183 2.47 -0.62 5.19
N GLY A 184 1.92 -0.63 3.98
CA GLY A 184 2.21 0.41 2.99
C GLY A 184 1.72 1.80 3.39
N LEU A 185 0.53 1.90 4.01
CA LEU A 185 0.04 3.15 4.58
C LEU A 185 0.84 3.56 5.82
N ASP A 186 1.27 2.59 6.63
CA ASP A 186 2.13 2.84 7.78
C ASP A 186 3.49 3.41 7.35
N ALA A 187 4.05 2.92 6.23
CA ALA A 187 5.28 3.46 5.65
C ALA A 187 5.11 4.93 5.23
N ILE A 188 4.00 5.27 4.56
CA ILE A 188 3.66 6.65 4.17
C ILE A 188 3.49 7.53 5.42
N GLY A 189 2.79 7.05 6.45
CA GLY A 189 2.64 7.76 7.72
C GLY A 189 3.98 7.99 8.43
N GLN A 190 4.89 7.01 8.40
CA GLN A 190 6.23 7.15 8.98
C GLN A 190 7.11 8.12 8.15
N ALA A 191 7.02 8.11 6.82
CA ALA A 191 7.70 9.08 5.97
C ALA A 191 7.26 10.51 6.31
N ARG A 192 5.94 10.76 6.43
CA ARG A 192 5.40 12.05 6.90
C ARG A 192 5.96 12.45 8.28
N ARG A 193 6.10 11.51 9.20
CA ARG A 193 6.69 11.78 10.52
C ARG A 193 8.18 12.15 10.41
N ASN A 194 8.94 11.49 9.52
CA ASN A 194 10.34 11.81 9.29
C ASN A 194 10.52 13.20 8.67
N LEU A 195 9.65 13.63 7.75
CA LEU A 195 9.65 15.00 7.20
C LEU A 195 9.41 16.04 8.30
N ARG A 196 8.48 15.78 9.24
CA ARG A 196 8.26 16.67 10.41
C ARG A 196 9.48 16.70 11.35
N ARG A 197 10.35 15.68 11.34
CA ARG A 197 11.57 15.59 12.15
C ARG A 197 12.83 16.11 11.47
N GLY A 198 12.70 16.70 10.28
CA GLY A 198 13.81 17.39 9.62
C GLY A 198 14.25 16.80 8.28
N ALA A 199 13.81 15.61 7.90
CA ALA A 199 14.02 15.14 6.51
C ALA A 199 13.34 16.11 5.53
N LYS A 200 13.91 16.26 4.34
CA LYS A 200 13.35 17.10 3.27
C LYS A 200 12.64 16.28 2.19
N LEU A 201 13.15 15.07 1.94
CA LEU A 201 12.60 14.15 0.94
C LEU A 201 12.57 12.73 1.51
N MET A 202 11.46 12.02 1.26
CA MET A 202 11.30 10.61 1.58
C MET A 202 10.80 9.84 0.35
N VAL A 203 11.48 8.74 0.02
CA VAL A 203 10.93 7.72 -0.86
C VAL A 203 10.16 6.73 0.01
N THR A 204 8.89 6.51 -0.29
CA THR A 204 8.02 5.68 0.55
C THR A 204 6.97 4.94 -0.26
N GLY A 205 6.43 3.88 0.32
CA GLY A 205 5.40 3.07 -0.31
C GLY A 205 5.49 1.61 0.08
N GLY A 206 4.93 0.74 -0.75
CA GLY A 206 4.92 -0.70 -0.52
C GLY A 206 4.93 -1.49 -1.81
N MET A 207 5.50 -2.67 -1.74
CA MET A 207 5.60 -3.60 -2.85
C MET A 207 5.57 -5.03 -2.33
N ASP A 208 4.81 -5.90 -2.99
CA ASP A 208 4.81 -7.33 -2.67
C ASP A 208 4.77 -8.19 -3.93
N SER A 209 5.35 -9.39 -3.82
CA SER A 209 5.28 -10.44 -4.82
C SER A 209 5.53 -11.79 -4.13
N ALA A 210 4.49 -12.64 -4.03
CA ALA A 210 4.58 -13.98 -3.46
C ALA A 210 3.95 -14.99 -4.42
N PHE A 211 4.46 -15.03 -5.66
CA PHE A 211 3.91 -15.80 -6.77
C PHE A 211 4.80 -16.93 -7.25
N ASP A 212 5.58 -17.48 -6.37
CA ASP A 212 6.19 -18.79 -6.52
C ASP A 212 5.30 -19.87 -5.86
N PRO A 213 5.50 -21.16 -6.10
CA PRO A 213 4.69 -22.23 -5.50
C PRO A 213 4.60 -22.19 -3.98
N TRP A 214 5.66 -21.79 -3.29
CA TRP A 214 5.69 -21.69 -1.83
C TRP A 214 4.85 -20.50 -1.34
N GLY A 215 5.05 -19.31 -1.90
CA GLY A 215 4.28 -18.12 -1.62
C GLY A 215 2.78 -18.32 -1.92
N TRP A 216 2.49 -19.02 -3.02
CA TRP A 216 1.12 -19.32 -3.40
C TRP A 216 0.39 -20.22 -2.39
N LEU A 217 1.07 -21.26 -1.89
CA LEU A 217 0.53 -22.09 -0.81
C LEU A 217 0.27 -21.30 0.47
N SER A 218 1.11 -20.32 0.78
CA SER A 218 0.90 -19.43 1.92
C SER A 218 -0.38 -18.59 1.77
N HIS A 219 -0.66 -18.06 0.58
CA HIS A 219 -1.92 -17.38 0.30
C HIS A 219 -3.11 -18.32 0.50
N ILE A 220 -3.10 -19.49 -0.12
CA ILE A 220 -4.21 -20.45 -0.05
C ILE A 220 -4.46 -20.94 1.39
N SER A 221 -3.40 -21.21 2.16
CA SER A 221 -3.50 -21.72 3.53
C SER A 221 -4.24 -20.77 4.49
N GLY A 222 -4.32 -19.48 4.12
CA GLY A 222 -5.09 -18.50 4.86
C GLY A 222 -6.61 -18.65 4.79
N GLY A 223 -7.13 -19.46 3.85
CA GLY A 223 -8.55 -19.77 3.72
C GLY A 223 -9.43 -18.63 3.20
N GLU A 224 -8.87 -17.51 2.80
CA GLU A 224 -9.61 -16.32 2.32
C GLU A 224 -9.41 -16.03 0.83
N VAL A 225 -8.63 -16.87 0.13
CA VAL A 225 -8.41 -16.74 -1.32
C VAL A 225 -9.60 -17.35 -2.06
N SER A 226 -10.12 -16.61 -3.03
CA SER A 226 -11.18 -17.09 -3.93
C SER A 226 -10.67 -18.25 -4.79
N ILE A 227 -11.50 -19.28 -4.92
CA ILE A 227 -11.25 -20.44 -5.79
C ILE A 227 -12.08 -20.38 -7.08
N ALA A 228 -12.68 -19.22 -7.38
CA ALA A 228 -13.42 -19.01 -8.63
C ALA A 228 -12.53 -19.22 -9.84
N GLU A 229 -13.12 -19.74 -10.91
CA GLU A 229 -12.42 -19.95 -12.20
C GLU A 229 -12.67 -18.80 -13.18
N ASP A 230 -13.73 -18.02 -12.98
CA ASP A 230 -14.05 -16.85 -13.77
C ASP A 230 -13.50 -15.58 -13.11
N ALA A 231 -12.59 -14.90 -13.80
CA ALA A 231 -11.96 -13.67 -13.31
C ALA A 231 -12.98 -12.54 -13.01
N ALA A 232 -14.11 -12.49 -13.72
CA ALA A 232 -15.16 -11.48 -13.51
C ALA A 232 -15.94 -11.69 -12.20
N HIS A 233 -15.86 -12.87 -11.60
CA HIS A 233 -16.55 -13.24 -10.36
C HIS A 233 -15.57 -13.59 -9.22
N ALA A 234 -14.29 -13.41 -9.45
CA ALA A 234 -13.26 -13.93 -8.53
C ALA A 234 -12.96 -13.01 -7.35
N TYR A 235 -13.09 -11.69 -7.52
CA TYR A 235 -12.83 -10.72 -6.45
C TYR A 235 -13.91 -9.64 -6.46
N LEU A 236 -14.82 -9.72 -5.50
CA LEU A 236 -16.05 -8.94 -5.43
C LEU A 236 -16.15 -8.18 -4.08
N PRO A 237 -15.38 -7.10 -3.87
CA PRO A 237 -15.44 -6.33 -2.62
C PRO A 237 -16.86 -5.80 -2.35
N PHE A 238 -17.36 -5.98 -1.13
CA PHE A 238 -18.69 -5.55 -0.68
C PHE A 238 -19.88 -6.13 -1.46
N ASP A 239 -19.69 -7.16 -2.27
CA ASP A 239 -20.79 -7.80 -3.01
C ASP A 239 -21.48 -8.86 -2.16
N ALA A 240 -22.75 -9.14 -2.46
CA ALA A 240 -23.51 -10.22 -1.84
C ALA A 240 -22.92 -11.62 -2.14
N ASP A 241 -22.28 -11.75 -3.31
CA ASP A 241 -21.64 -12.98 -3.77
C ASP A 241 -20.15 -13.03 -3.44
N ALA A 242 -19.64 -12.13 -2.58
CA ALA A 242 -18.25 -12.14 -2.13
C ALA A 242 -17.87 -13.46 -1.45
N HIS A 243 -16.75 -14.05 -1.87
CA HIS A 243 -16.32 -15.36 -1.36
C HIS A 243 -14.80 -15.51 -1.24
N GLY A 244 -14.08 -14.38 -1.18
CA GLY A 244 -12.64 -14.32 -1.04
C GLY A 244 -12.01 -13.29 -1.97
N TYR A 245 -10.71 -13.09 -1.81
CA TYR A 245 -9.93 -12.19 -2.66
C TYR A 245 -9.06 -12.97 -3.64
N ILE A 246 -8.61 -12.29 -4.68
CA ILE A 246 -7.54 -12.79 -5.56
C ILE A 246 -6.22 -12.13 -5.14
N PRO A 247 -5.15 -12.91 -4.86
CA PRO A 247 -3.83 -12.33 -4.63
C PRO A 247 -3.31 -11.59 -5.87
N GLY A 248 -2.64 -10.46 -5.65
CA GLY A 248 -1.97 -9.69 -6.67
C GLY A 248 -0.51 -9.42 -6.30
N GLU A 249 0.33 -9.10 -7.28
CA GLU A 249 1.70 -8.62 -7.05
C GLU A 249 1.85 -7.16 -7.50
N GLY A 250 2.78 -6.45 -6.85
CA GLY A 250 3.08 -5.08 -7.19
C GLY A 250 2.81 -4.10 -6.08
N GLY A 251 2.60 -2.85 -6.46
CA GLY A 251 2.35 -1.74 -5.57
C GLY A 251 2.75 -0.40 -6.15
N ALA A 252 2.99 0.56 -5.26
CA ALA A 252 3.42 1.90 -5.63
C ALA A 252 4.48 2.45 -4.69
N MET A 253 5.34 3.30 -5.26
CA MET A 253 6.31 4.12 -4.54
C MET A 253 6.03 5.60 -4.82
N LEU A 254 6.24 6.42 -3.80
CA LEU A 254 6.01 7.85 -3.84
C LEU A 254 7.28 8.59 -3.44
N VAL A 255 7.50 9.75 -4.04
CA VAL A 255 8.41 10.78 -3.53
C VAL A 255 7.56 11.77 -2.76
N VAL A 256 7.88 11.94 -1.48
CA VAL A 256 7.17 12.87 -0.59
C VAL A 256 8.19 13.88 -0.05
N GLU A 257 7.92 15.14 -0.26
CA GLU A 257 8.81 16.22 0.15
C GLU A 257 8.18 17.10 1.20
N ARG A 258 9.00 17.69 2.05
CA ARG A 258 8.54 18.70 3.01
C ARG A 258 8.16 19.98 2.25
N GLY A 259 6.95 20.48 2.50
CA GLY A 259 6.34 21.53 1.68
C GLY A 259 7.16 22.81 1.53
N ASP A 260 7.98 23.18 2.54
CA ASP A 260 8.90 24.31 2.49
C ASP A 260 10.18 24.03 1.67
N ALA A 261 10.46 22.75 1.38
CA ALA A 261 11.59 22.32 0.58
C ALA A 261 11.24 22.07 -0.88
N VAL A 262 9.94 21.93 -1.20
CA VAL A 262 9.47 21.68 -2.58
C VAL A 262 9.76 22.87 -3.47
N ALA A 263 10.51 22.67 -4.55
CA ALA A 263 10.81 23.72 -5.53
C ALA A 263 9.49 24.32 -6.10
N PRO A 264 9.44 25.64 -6.37
CA PRO A 264 8.23 26.28 -6.91
C PRO A 264 7.73 25.68 -8.23
N SER A 265 8.66 25.17 -9.06
CA SER A 265 8.35 24.53 -10.34
C SER A 265 8.09 23.03 -10.26
N ALA A 266 8.21 22.42 -9.06
CA ALA A 266 8.02 21.00 -8.91
C ALA A 266 6.55 20.63 -9.09
N LYS A 267 6.33 19.47 -9.68
CA LYS A 267 5.01 18.82 -9.76
C LYS A 267 4.47 18.56 -8.36
N ARG A 268 3.20 18.74 -8.17
CA ARG A 268 2.51 18.48 -6.91
C ARG A 268 1.24 17.72 -7.21
N TYR A 269 1.13 16.51 -6.67
CA TYR A 269 -0.07 15.69 -6.81
C TYR A 269 -1.09 15.97 -5.71
N GLY A 270 -0.64 16.36 -4.53
CA GLY A 270 -1.43 16.57 -3.33
C GLY A 270 -0.58 16.36 -2.06
N ARG A 271 -1.24 16.21 -0.92
CA ARG A 271 -0.59 16.12 0.39
C ARG A 271 -1.07 14.93 1.19
N VAL A 272 -0.16 14.33 1.94
CA VAL A 272 -0.50 13.39 3.02
C VAL A 272 -0.87 14.22 4.25
N ALA A 273 -2.15 14.55 4.39
CA ALA A 273 -2.64 15.46 5.41
C ALA A 273 -2.76 14.79 6.80
N GLY A 274 -3.24 13.55 6.88
CA GLY A 274 -3.42 12.82 8.13
C GLY A 274 -3.09 11.34 8.02
N TYR A 275 -2.74 10.75 9.17
CA TYR A 275 -2.46 9.32 9.28
C TYR A 275 -2.75 8.82 10.68
N ALA A 276 -3.33 7.63 10.77
CA ALA A 276 -3.42 6.88 12.01
C ALA A 276 -3.42 5.37 11.76
N SER A 277 -2.86 4.62 12.71
CA SER A 277 -2.97 3.17 12.76
C SER A 277 -3.52 2.71 14.11
N THR A 278 -4.22 1.58 14.09
CA THR A 278 -4.75 0.93 15.29
C THR A 278 -4.61 -0.59 15.16
N PHE A 279 -4.84 -1.27 16.26
CA PHE A 279 -4.84 -2.72 16.29
C PHE A 279 -6.20 -3.23 16.81
N ASP A 280 -6.74 -4.25 16.15
CA ASP A 280 -8.02 -4.85 16.55
C ASP A 280 -7.88 -5.63 17.87
N PRO A 281 -8.98 -5.75 18.63
CA PRO A 281 -9.02 -6.68 19.74
C PRO A 281 -8.79 -8.13 19.27
N PRO A 282 -8.35 -9.03 20.17
CA PRO A 282 -8.16 -10.43 19.82
C PRO A 282 -9.41 -11.04 19.18
N PRO A 283 -9.25 -11.92 18.17
CA PRO A 283 -10.38 -12.67 17.59
C PRO A 283 -11.17 -13.39 18.68
N GLY A 284 -12.50 -13.41 18.56
CA GLY A 284 -13.39 -14.03 19.55
C GLY A 284 -13.66 -13.22 20.82
N SER A 285 -13.07 -12.01 20.97
CA SER A 285 -13.31 -11.15 22.12
C SER A 285 -14.71 -10.51 22.18
N GLY A 286 -15.50 -10.59 21.09
CA GLY A 286 -16.79 -9.92 20.94
C GLY A 286 -16.69 -8.38 20.81
N ARG A 287 -15.50 -7.81 20.83
CA ARG A 287 -15.26 -6.38 20.67
C ARG A 287 -15.18 -6.00 19.19
N PRO A 288 -15.70 -4.81 18.79
CA PRO A 288 -15.66 -4.38 17.39
C PRO A 288 -14.23 -4.07 16.94
N SER A 289 -14.02 -4.06 15.61
CA SER A 289 -12.78 -3.60 14.99
C SER A 289 -12.48 -2.14 15.35
N ASN A 290 -11.19 -1.82 15.50
CA ASN A 290 -10.71 -0.47 15.73
C ASN A 290 -10.50 0.33 14.43
N LEU A 291 -10.94 -0.16 13.25
CA LEU A 291 -10.82 0.57 11.98
C LEU A 291 -11.52 1.94 12.04
N GLY A 292 -12.75 2.00 12.57
CA GLY A 292 -13.46 3.28 12.73
C GLY A 292 -12.72 4.26 13.64
N ARG A 293 -11.95 3.75 14.62
CA ARG A 293 -11.06 4.58 15.44
C ARG A 293 -9.87 5.10 14.65
N ALA A 294 -9.22 4.25 13.83
CA ALA A 294 -8.11 4.67 12.96
C ALA A 294 -8.58 5.78 12.03
N LEU A 295 -9.75 5.61 11.42
CA LEU A 295 -10.37 6.60 10.53
C LEU A 295 -10.60 7.94 11.22
N ARG A 296 -11.25 7.97 12.39
CA ARG A 296 -11.46 9.21 13.16
C ARG A 296 -10.16 9.89 13.58
N LEU A 297 -9.16 9.12 13.98
CA LEU A 297 -7.85 9.66 14.36
C LEU A 297 -7.09 10.24 13.16
N ALA A 298 -7.15 9.61 11.98
CA ALA A 298 -6.53 10.12 10.76
C ALA A 298 -7.18 11.44 10.32
N LEU A 299 -8.52 11.53 10.38
CA LEU A 299 -9.26 12.77 10.09
C LEU A 299 -8.91 13.88 11.08
N ALA A 300 -8.83 13.57 12.38
CA ALA A 300 -8.40 14.52 13.40
C ALA A 300 -6.95 15.00 13.19
N ASP A 301 -6.02 14.11 12.83
CA ASP A 301 -4.62 14.47 12.50
C ASP A 301 -4.52 15.34 11.24
N ALA A 302 -5.46 15.19 10.31
CA ALA A 302 -5.60 16.05 9.13
C ALA A 302 -6.29 17.39 9.40
N GLY A 303 -7.02 17.53 10.51
CA GLY A 303 -7.90 18.66 10.76
C GLY A 303 -9.11 18.69 9.83
N VAL A 304 -9.58 17.52 9.38
CA VAL A 304 -10.68 17.37 8.42
C VAL A 304 -11.91 16.79 9.11
N GLU A 305 -13.05 17.47 8.97
CA GLU A 305 -14.35 16.95 9.42
C GLU A 305 -14.87 15.86 8.48
N PRO A 306 -15.57 14.82 8.97
CA PRO A 306 -16.08 13.74 8.13
C PRO A 306 -16.90 14.20 6.92
N GLY A 307 -17.73 15.25 7.07
CA GLY A 307 -18.54 15.80 5.98
C GLY A 307 -17.78 16.52 4.86
N ARG A 308 -16.44 16.63 4.99
CA ARG A 308 -15.55 17.20 3.96
C ARG A 308 -14.85 16.14 3.13
N VAL A 309 -15.07 14.86 3.42
CA VAL A 309 -14.46 13.75 2.67
C VAL A 309 -15.29 13.45 1.44
N ASP A 310 -14.68 13.51 0.28
CA ASP A 310 -15.34 13.32 -1.02
C ASP A 310 -15.39 11.85 -1.44
N VAL A 311 -14.39 11.05 -1.01
CA VAL A 311 -14.32 9.63 -1.35
C VAL A 311 -13.50 8.83 -0.34
N VAL A 312 -13.91 7.57 -0.12
CA VAL A 312 -13.15 6.56 0.62
C VAL A 312 -12.66 5.46 -0.33
N PHE A 313 -11.36 5.29 -0.41
CA PHE A 313 -10.71 4.13 -1.01
C PHE A 313 -10.61 3.05 0.06
N ALA A 314 -11.52 2.10 0.03
CA ALA A 314 -11.64 1.09 1.07
C ALA A 314 -10.63 -0.06 0.91
N ASP A 315 -10.38 -0.80 1.98
CA ASP A 315 -9.59 -2.04 1.93
C ASP A 315 -10.27 -3.10 1.07
N GLY A 316 -11.58 -3.28 1.22
CA GLY A 316 -12.42 -4.11 0.38
C GLY A 316 -11.89 -5.54 0.25
N ALA A 317 -11.94 -6.31 1.32
CA ALA A 317 -11.30 -7.63 1.36
C ALA A 317 -11.95 -8.68 0.43
N GLY A 318 -13.20 -8.49 0.00
CA GLY A 318 -13.97 -9.52 -0.72
C GLY A 318 -14.32 -10.73 0.16
N VAL A 319 -14.15 -10.59 1.46
CA VAL A 319 -14.49 -11.61 2.48
C VAL A 319 -15.67 -11.08 3.28
N PRO A 320 -16.84 -11.76 3.29
CA PRO A 320 -18.09 -11.21 3.79
C PRO A 320 -18.03 -10.62 5.20
N ASP A 321 -17.35 -11.28 6.14
CA ASP A 321 -17.27 -10.79 7.53
C ASP A 321 -16.31 -9.59 7.66
N ARG A 322 -15.24 -9.54 6.87
CA ARG A 322 -14.33 -8.40 6.82
C ARG A 322 -15.00 -7.20 6.18
N ASP A 323 -15.68 -7.40 5.04
CA ASP A 323 -16.40 -6.37 4.32
C ASP A 323 -17.54 -5.79 5.16
N ARG A 324 -18.30 -6.63 5.88
CA ARG A 324 -19.33 -6.19 6.83
C ARG A 324 -18.74 -5.33 7.96
N SER A 325 -17.61 -5.75 8.52
CA SER A 325 -16.92 -5.02 9.57
C SER A 325 -16.40 -3.66 9.09
N GLU A 326 -15.88 -3.59 7.86
CA GLU A 326 -15.40 -2.36 7.25
C GLU A 326 -16.56 -1.43 6.89
N ALA A 327 -17.62 -1.95 6.28
CA ALA A 327 -18.83 -1.19 5.96
C ALA A 327 -19.42 -0.52 7.23
N ARG A 328 -19.46 -1.26 8.34
CA ARG A 328 -19.88 -0.71 9.63
C ARG A 328 -18.95 0.43 10.09
N ALA A 329 -17.64 0.25 10.01
CA ALA A 329 -16.70 1.29 10.42
C ALA A 329 -16.85 2.59 9.58
N ILE A 330 -17.08 2.46 8.27
CA ILE A 330 -17.32 3.58 7.36
C ILE A 330 -18.64 4.27 7.72
N THR A 331 -19.72 3.53 7.87
CA THR A 331 -21.04 4.08 8.16
C THR A 331 -21.15 4.69 9.57
N GLU A 332 -20.38 4.21 10.55
CA GLU A 332 -20.27 4.81 11.88
C GLU A 332 -19.59 6.19 11.87
N VAL A 333 -18.77 6.50 10.86
CA VAL A 333 -18.08 7.79 10.74
C VAL A 333 -18.82 8.76 9.83
N PHE A 334 -19.28 8.27 8.67
CA PHE A 334 -19.87 9.12 7.63
C PHE A 334 -21.39 9.08 7.55
N GLY A 335 -22.04 8.16 8.27
CA GLY A 335 -23.46 7.87 8.10
C GLY A 335 -23.75 6.92 6.94
N PRO A 336 -24.95 6.34 6.88
CA PRO A 336 -25.37 5.49 5.78
C PRO A 336 -25.34 6.25 4.44
N ARG A 337 -24.59 5.71 3.46
CA ARG A 337 -24.38 6.33 2.14
C ARG A 337 -23.86 7.77 2.19
N GLY A 338 -23.21 8.16 3.31
CA GLY A 338 -22.76 9.52 3.55
C GLY A 338 -21.48 9.91 2.80
N VAL A 339 -20.81 8.96 2.16
CA VAL A 339 -19.61 9.17 1.35
C VAL A 339 -19.54 8.12 0.24
N PRO A 340 -19.07 8.46 -0.99
CA PRO A 340 -18.74 7.51 -2.03
C PRO A 340 -17.61 6.56 -1.57
N VAL A 341 -17.73 5.26 -1.88
CA VAL A 341 -16.74 4.22 -1.56
C VAL A 341 -16.28 3.52 -2.82
N THR A 342 -14.99 3.35 -3.00
CA THR A 342 -14.43 2.65 -4.16
C THR A 342 -13.30 1.71 -3.77
N VAL A 343 -13.09 0.64 -4.56
CA VAL A 343 -12.01 -0.35 -4.41
C VAL A 343 -11.38 -0.67 -5.78
N PRO A 344 -10.70 0.29 -6.42
CA PRO A 344 -10.17 0.10 -7.78
C PRO A 344 -9.12 -1.02 -7.86
N LYS A 345 -8.38 -1.26 -6.78
CA LYS A 345 -7.38 -2.34 -6.70
C LYS A 345 -7.98 -3.75 -6.86
N ALA A 346 -9.31 -3.90 -6.78
CA ALA A 346 -9.95 -5.17 -7.10
C ALA A 346 -9.63 -5.64 -8.53
N GLY A 347 -9.33 -4.72 -9.46
CA GLY A 347 -8.89 -5.05 -10.81
C GLY A 347 -7.48 -5.64 -10.91
N VAL A 348 -6.60 -5.40 -9.93
CA VAL A 348 -5.21 -5.91 -9.90
C VAL A 348 -4.99 -6.98 -8.83
N GLY A 349 -6.00 -7.27 -8.03
CA GLY A 349 -5.90 -8.20 -6.91
C GLY A 349 -5.40 -7.53 -5.62
N ARG A 350 -5.40 -8.29 -4.52
CA ARG A 350 -4.94 -7.85 -3.21
C ARG A 350 -3.42 -7.91 -3.14
N LEU A 351 -2.77 -6.74 -3.05
CA LEU A 351 -1.32 -6.56 -3.21
C LEU A 351 -0.57 -6.57 -1.88
N LEU A 352 -1.15 -7.03 -0.79
CA LEU A 352 -0.56 -6.95 0.54
C LEU A 352 -0.08 -5.51 0.82
N ALA A 353 1.19 -5.31 1.23
CA ALA A 353 1.70 -3.98 1.54
C ALA A 353 1.70 -3.00 0.34
N GLY A 354 1.64 -3.50 -0.89
CA GLY A 354 1.56 -2.67 -2.10
C GLY A 354 0.19 -2.02 -2.32
N GLY A 355 -0.90 -2.57 -1.74
CA GLY A 355 -2.27 -2.15 -2.01
C GLY A 355 -2.60 -0.74 -1.54
N GLY A 356 -2.26 -0.41 -0.29
CA GLY A 356 -2.51 0.92 0.27
C GLY A 356 -1.80 2.05 -0.50
N PRO A 357 -0.50 1.96 -0.80
CA PRO A 357 0.19 2.94 -1.63
C PRO A 357 -0.38 3.09 -3.04
N LEU A 358 -0.84 1.99 -3.66
CA LEU A 358 -1.54 2.06 -4.95
C LEU A 358 -2.85 2.86 -4.85
N ASP A 359 -3.63 2.62 -3.78
CA ASP A 359 -4.86 3.39 -3.54
C ASP A 359 -4.56 4.87 -3.26
N VAL A 360 -3.44 5.21 -2.57
CA VAL A 360 -3.00 6.61 -2.41
C VAL A 360 -2.69 7.24 -3.76
N VAL A 361 -1.98 6.54 -4.64
CA VAL A 361 -1.73 7.02 -6.01
C VAL A 361 -3.04 7.24 -6.75
N THR A 362 -3.96 6.28 -6.68
CA THR A 362 -5.28 6.38 -7.33
C THR A 362 -6.10 7.54 -6.76
N ALA A 363 -6.05 7.79 -5.45
CA ALA A 363 -6.68 8.95 -4.81
C ALA A 363 -6.11 10.28 -5.31
N LEU A 364 -4.77 10.38 -5.43
CA LEU A 364 -4.11 11.58 -5.98
C LEU A 364 -4.51 11.83 -7.44
N LEU A 365 -4.68 10.78 -8.23
CA LEU A 365 -5.15 10.90 -9.62
C LEU A 365 -6.63 11.27 -9.69
N SER A 366 -7.45 10.78 -8.76
CA SER A 366 -8.85 11.22 -8.61
C SER A 366 -8.96 12.71 -8.30
N ILE A 367 -8.08 13.23 -7.42
CA ILE A 367 -7.99 14.67 -7.12
C ILE A 367 -7.56 15.45 -8.36
N ARG A 368 -6.54 14.96 -9.09
CA ARG A 368 -6.02 15.62 -10.29
C ARG A 368 -7.08 15.76 -11.39
N ASP A 369 -7.84 14.70 -11.62
CA ASP A 369 -8.71 14.60 -12.80
C ASP A 369 -10.20 14.84 -12.47
N GLY A 370 -10.57 15.00 -11.19
CA GLY A 370 -11.96 15.25 -10.80
C GLY A 370 -12.89 14.06 -11.08
N VAL A 371 -12.40 12.83 -10.86
CA VAL A 371 -13.19 11.63 -11.11
C VAL A 371 -12.94 10.53 -10.08
N ILE A 372 -14.00 9.94 -9.55
CA ILE A 372 -13.94 8.78 -8.66
C ILE A 372 -13.99 7.52 -9.52
N PRO A 373 -12.95 6.64 -9.47
CA PRO A 373 -12.91 5.43 -10.26
C PRO A 373 -13.90 4.37 -9.76
N PRO A 374 -14.32 3.44 -10.63
CA PRO A 374 -15.25 2.37 -10.24
C PRO A 374 -14.57 1.29 -9.40
N THR A 375 -15.40 0.54 -8.66
CA THR A 375 -15.06 -0.76 -8.10
C THR A 375 -15.37 -1.82 -9.17
N PRO A 376 -14.37 -2.44 -9.79
CA PRO A 376 -14.63 -3.42 -10.84
C PRO A 376 -15.37 -4.65 -10.30
N HIS A 377 -16.26 -5.21 -11.11
CA HIS A 377 -17.02 -6.44 -10.88
C HIS A 377 -18.10 -6.41 -9.80
N THR A 378 -18.03 -5.55 -8.79
CA THR A 378 -19.06 -5.43 -7.74
C THR A 378 -20.38 -4.91 -8.32
N ARG A 379 -21.48 -5.65 -8.09
CA ARG A 379 -22.81 -5.36 -8.67
C ARG A 379 -23.94 -5.32 -7.66
N ALA A 380 -23.89 -6.17 -6.63
CA ALA A 380 -24.99 -6.42 -5.71
C ALA A 380 -24.58 -6.13 -4.25
N VAL A 381 -24.37 -4.85 -3.93
CA VAL A 381 -24.02 -4.44 -2.56
C VAL A 381 -25.20 -4.68 -1.61
N PRO A 382 -25.05 -5.47 -0.53
CA PRO A 382 -26.12 -5.70 0.43
C PRO A 382 -26.62 -4.38 1.05
N HIS A 383 -27.94 -4.16 1.08
CA HIS A 383 -28.51 -2.94 1.68
C HIS A 383 -28.05 -2.72 3.13
N GLY A 384 -27.84 -3.79 3.88
CA GLY A 384 -27.37 -3.73 5.28
C GLY A 384 -25.96 -3.17 5.45
N TYR A 385 -25.17 -3.05 4.39
CA TYR A 385 -23.85 -2.40 4.45
C TYR A 385 -23.98 -0.87 4.49
N GLY A 386 -25.05 -0.29 3.95
CA GLY A 386 -25.27 1.17 3.94
C GLY A 386 -24.21 1.95 3.18
N LEU A 387 -23.50 1.33 2.23
CA LEU A 387 -22.44 1.98 1.44
C LEU A 387 -22.96 2.54 0.12
N ASP A 388 -22.32 3.60 -0.37
CA ASP A 388 -22.45 4.13 -1.72
C ASP A 388 -21.25 3.66 -2.55
N VAL A 389 -21.23 2.38 -2.94
CA VAL A 389 -20.13 1.82 -3.74
C VAL A 389 -20.23 2.32 -5.18
N VAL A 390 -19.13 2.89 -5.67
CA VAL A 390 -19.04 3.46 -7.02
C VAL A 390 -18.86 2.33 -8.03
N ALA A 391 -19.87 2.11 -8.87
CA ALA A 391 -19.91 1.03 -9.87
C ALA A 391 -19.47 1.48 -11.30
N ALA A 392 -19.46 2.77 -11.57
CA ALA A 392 -19.00 3.37 -12.82
C ALA A 392 -18.22 4.66 -12.52
N PRO A 393 -17.32 5.13 -13.38
CA PRO A 393 -16.61 6.40 -13.16
C PRO A 393 -17.60 7.51 -12.83
N ARG A 394 -17.33 8.25 -11.76
CA ARG A 394 -18.21 9.32 -11.28
C ARG A 394 -17.44 10.64 -11.29
N GLU A 395 -17.83 11.57 -12.14
CA GLU A 395 -17.31 12.94 -12.09
C GLU A 395 -17.66 13.56 -10.72
N ALA A 396 -16.68 14.14 -10.06
CA ALA A 396 -16.81 14.80 -8.77
C ALA A 396 -15.61 15.71 -8.54
N GLU A 397 -15.84 16.87 -7.92
CA GLU A 397 -14.75 17.65 -7.37
C GLU A 397 -14.21 16.91 -6.13
N VAL A 398 -13.00 16.36 -6.26
CA VAL A 398 -12.35 15.60 -5.19
C VAL A 398 -11.23 16.45 -4.60
N GLU A 399 -11.42 16.95 -3.40
CA GLU A 399 -10.41 17.69 -2.63
C GLU A 399 -9.81 16.86 -1.50
N VAL A 400 -10.62 15.97 -0.91
CA VAL A 400 -10.26 15.15 0.24
C VAL A 400 -10.63 13.70 0.01
N ALA A 401 -9.62 12.83 -0.02
CA ALA A 401 -9.78 11.39 -0.09
C ALA A 401 -9.25 10.70 1.16
N VAL A 402 -9.90 9.62 1.57
CA VAL A 402 -9.41 8.73 2.64
C VAL A 402 -9.06 7.38 2.05
N VAL A 403 -7.91 6.85 2.43
CA VAL A 403 -7.46 5.50 2.05
C VAL A 403 -7.40 4.63 3.29
N LEU A 404 -8.02 3.46 3.22
CA LEU A 404 -8.07 2.47 4.30
C LEU A 404 -7.32 1.21 3.91
N ALA A 405 -6.64 0.59 4.87
CA ALA A 405 -6.03 -0.71 4.70
C ALA A 405 -6.11 -1.54 5.98
N ARG A 406 -6.37 -2.85 5.82
CA ARG A 406 -6.54 -3.81 6.91
C ARG A 406 -5.68 -5.04 6.70
N GLY A 407 -4.69 -5.23 7.56
CA GLY A 407 -3.83 -6.41 7.55
C GLY A 407 -4.38 -7.57 8.38
N ARG A 408 -3.89 -8.77 8.10
CA ARG A 408 -4.14 -9.94 8.95
C ARG A 408 -3.60 -9.70 10.36
N GLY A 409 -4.21 -10.33 11.36
CA GLY A 409 -3.82 -10.17 12.75
C GLY A 409 -4.37 -8.91 13.42
N GLY A 410 -5.11 -8.04 12.69
CA GLY A 410 -5.80 -6.90 13.27
C GLY A 410 -5.18 -5.54 13.00
N PHE A 411 -4.22 -5.43 12.11
CA PHE A 411 -3.67 -4.13 11.69
C PHE A 411 -4.71 -3.31 10.93
N ASN A 412 -4.90 -2.06 11.30
CA ASN A 412 -5.73 -1.10 10.58
C ASN A 412 -4.96 0.19 10.39
N SER A 413 -4.99 0.74 9.18
CA SER A 413 -4.40 2.04 8.85
C SER A 413 -5.34 2.88 8.03
N ALA A 414 -5.30 4.18 8.26
CA ALA A 414 -6.03 5.19 7.52
C ALA A 414 -5.10 6.37 7.18
N VAL A 415 -5.16 6.81 5.93
CA VAL A 415 -4.44 8.00 5.44
C VAL A 415 -5.45 8.97 4.85
N VAL A 416 -5.30 10.26 5.15
CA VAL A 416 -6.07 11.36 4.54
C VAL A 416 -5.18 12.06 3.52
N ILE A 417 -5.67 12.14 2.30
CA ILE A 417 -5.03 12.83 1.16
C ILE A 417 -5.84 14.07 0.83
N THR A 418 -5.16 15.18 0.59
CA THR A 418 -5.78 16.44 0.15
C THR A 418 -5.10 16.99 -1.09
N ALA A 419 -5.80 17.81 -1.82
CA ALA A 419 -5.27 18.57 -2.94
C ALA A 419 -4.04 19.44 -2.56
#